data_2e5493801a4a422003aa5e01a699f37a
#
_entry.id   2e5493801a4a422003aa5e01a699f37a
#
_cell.length_a   1.000
_cell.length_b   1.000
_cell.length_c   1.000
_cell.angle_alpha   90.00
_cell.angle_beta   90.00
_cell.angle_gamma   90.00
#
_symmetry.space_group_name_H-M   'P 1'
#
loop_
_entity.id
_entity.type
_entity.pdbx_description
1 polymer ?
#
loop_
_entity_poly.entity_id
_entity_poly.type
_entity_poly.pdbx_seq_one_letter_code
_entity_poly.pdbx_strand_id
1 'polypeptide(L)'
;MAEMLQYKAIIVLEGNDVATGLKWALLSQSVVMTQRPTCTSWAMEELLEPWVHYIPLNENLTDVEEKMQWIIDNDREAQRIAYRGSLWIKDLFFHPKTRDETKLILNEMARRYSNHFAASLVLVTES
;
A
#
# COMPACT_ATOMS: atom_id res chain seq x y z
N MET A 1 8.91 15.34 3.70
CA MET A 1 8.49 14.75 2.39
C MET A 1 9.29 15.28 1.21
N ALA A 2 9.34 16.59 0.97
CA ALA A 2 10.03 17.14 -0.20
C ALA A 2 11.52 16.73 -0.31
N GLU A 3 12.22 16.65 0.80
CA GLU A 3 13.63 16.24 0.84
C GLU A 3 13.86 14.78 0.41
N MET A 4 12.88 13.90 0.65
CA MET A 4 13.01 12.48 0.30
C MET A 4 12.80 12.21 -1.19
N LEU A 5 12.14 13.13 -1.91
CA LEU A 5 11.86 12.99 -3.34
C LEU A 5 13.09 13.14 -4.24
N GLN A 6 14.21 13.60 -3.72
CA GLN A 6 15.47 13.71 -4.46
C GLN A 6 16.28 12.41 -4.49
N TYR A 7 15.88 11.39 -3.72
CA TYR A 7 16.59 10.13 -3.64
C TYR A 7 15.99 9.10 -4.60
N LYS A 8 16.86 8.28 -5.19
CA LYS A 8 16.43 7.19 -6.11
C LYS A 8 15.64 6.09 -5.40
N ALA A 9 15.95 5.85 -4.13
CA ALA A 9 15.32 4.81 -3.33
C ALA A 9 14.84 5.38 -1.99
N ILE A 10 13.73 4.85 -1.51
CA ILE A 10 13.13 5.20 -0.21
C ILE A 10 12.89 3.90 0.55
N ILE A 11 13.41 3.82 1.77
CA ILE A 11 13.12 2.70 2.67
C ILE A 11 11.86 3.03 3.46
N VAL A 12 10.90 2.11 3.45
CA VAL A 12 9.67 2.19 4.23
C VAL A 12 9.54 0.94 5.05
N LEU A 13 9.34 1.09 6.35
CA LEU A 13 9.19 -0.03 7.28
C LEU A 13 7.83 0.04 7.96
N GLU A 14 7.20 -1.13 8.14
CA GLU A 14 6.03 -1.25 9.00
C GLU A 14 6.44 -1.13 10.47
N GLY A 15 5.56 -0.53 11.26
CA GLY A 15 5.65 -0.53 12.72
C GLY A 15 4.61 -1.49 13.30
N ASN A 16 3.81 -1.00 14.26
CA ASN A 16 2.72 -1.77 14.85
C ASN A 16 1.47 -1.85 13.95
N ASP A 17 1.47 -1.11 12.85
CA ASP A 17 0.36 -1.00 11.90
C ASP A 17 0.90 -0.73 10.49
N VAL A 18 0.00 -0.59 9.52
CA VAL A 18 0.36 -0.28 8.13
C VAL A 18 1.32 0.90 8.05
N ALA A 19 2.33 0.80 7.21
CA ALA A 19 3.24 1.89 6.93
C ALA A 19 2.53 3.01 6.17
N THR A 20 2.09 4.06 6.84
CA THR A 20 1.39 5.20 6.21
C THR A 20 2.25 5.89 5.14
N GLY A 21 3.57 5.83 5.30
CA GLY A 21 4.55 6.33 4.35
C GLY A 21 4.61 5.57 3.03
N LEU A 22 4.17 4.31 2.99
CA LEU A 22 4.27 3.44 1.82
C LEU A 22 3.51 4.02 0.61
N LYS A 23 2.33 4.55 0.83
CA LYS A 23 1.46 5.07 -0.22
C LYS A 23 2.07 6.25 -0.97
N TRP A 24 2.58 7.23 -0.23
CA TRP A 24 3.24 8.37 -0.86
C TRP A 24 4.61 8.02 -1.44
N ALA A 25 5.35 7.09 -0.81
CA ALA A 25 6.62 6.61 -1.32
C ALA A 25 6.46 5.91 -2.67
N LEU A 26 5.46 5.04 -2.81
CA LEU A 26 5.12 4.41 -4.10
C LEU A 26 4.72 5.46 -5.16
N LEU A 27 4.02 6.53 -4.76
CA LEU A 27 3.62 7.59 -5.68
C LEU A 27 4.79 8.47 -6.14
N SER A 28 5.88 8.51 -5.36
CA SER A 28 6.98 9.47 -5.53
C SER A 28 7.87 9.26 -6.76
N GLN A 29 7.75 8.15 -7.45
CA GLN A 29 8.65 7.70 -8.53
C GLN A 29 10.05 7.26 -8.06
N SER A 30 10.36 7.31 -6.77
CA SER A 30 11.51 6.63 -6.20
C SER A 30 11.19 5.14 -6.05
N VAL A 31 12.20 4.28 -6.20
CA VAL A 31 11.96 2.86 -5.92
C VAL A 31 11.81 2.64 -4.41
N VAL A 32 10.78 1.93 -4.03
CA VAL A 32 10.53 1.61 -2.63
C VAL A 32 11.24 0.32 -2.25
N MET A 33 11.96 0.35 -1.14
CA MET A 33 12.54 -0.81 -0.48
C MET A 33 11.74 -1.05 0.80
N THR A 34 11.13 -2.19 0.94
CA THR A 34 10.33 -2.53 2.13
C THR A 34 10.31 -4.04 2.37
N GLN A 35 10.07 -4.44 3.61
CA GLN A 35 9.72 -5.81 3.92
C GLN A 35 8.37 -6.14 3.28
N ARG A 36 8.06 -7.43 3.15
CA ARG A 36 6.73 -7.82 2.68
C ARG A 36 5.67 -7.25 3.62
N PRO A 37 4.70 -6.48 3.12
CA PRO A 37 3.64 -5.94 3.96
C PRO A 37 2.89 -7.04 4.70
N THR A 38 2.73 -6.89 6.01
CA THR A 38 1.99 -7.83 6.88
C THR A 38 0.63 -7.28 7.28
N CYS A 39 0.52 -5.95 7.31
CA CYS A 39 -0.73 -5.25 7.56
C CYS A 39 -1.33 -4.78 6.24
N THR A 40 -2.65 -4.84 6.16
CA THR A 40 -3.40 -4.39 4.98
C THR A 40 -4.32 -3.22 5.30
N SER A 41 -4.50 -2.33 4.36
CA SER A 41 -5.43 -1.22 4.42
C SER A 41 -6.27 -1.14 3.15
N TRP A 42 -6.97 -0.03 2.95
CA TRP A 42 -7.69 0.27 1.72
C TRP A 42 -6.79 0.27 0.45
N ALA A 43 -5.47 0.36 0.61
CA ALA A 43 -4.51 0.29 -0.49
C ALA A 43 -4.16 -1.14 -0.90
N MET A 44 -4.72 -2.16 -0.23
CA MET A 44 -4.56 -3.58 -0.55
C MET A 44 -3.09 -3.98 -0.66
N GLU A 45 -2.29 -3.62 0.34
CA GLU A 45 -0.84 -3.82 0.37
C GLU A 45 -0.45 -5.29 0.20
N GLU A 46 -1.33 -6.22 0.57
CA GLU A 46 -1.14 -7.66 0.39
C GLU A 46 -1.06 -8.11 -1.08
N LEU A 47 -1.54 -7.29 -2.00
CA LEU A 47 -1.49 -7.54 -3.44
C LEU A 47 -0.24 -6.94 -4.11
N LEU A 48 0.57 -6.19 -3.38
CA LEU A 48 1.85 -5.70 -3.89
C LEU A 48 2.83 -6.87 -4.05
N GLU A 49 3.40 -6.97 -5.23
CA GLU A 49 4.34 -8.04 -5.57
C GLU A 49 5.79 -7.56 -5.45
N PRO A 50 6.66 -8.30 -4.73
CA PRO A 50 8.08 -8.00 -4.68
C PRO A 50 8.71 -8.07 -6.08
N TRP A 51 9.68 -7.20 -6.34
CA TRP A 51 10.37 -7.02 -7.63
C TRP A 51 9.48 -6.54 -8.78
N VAL A 52 8.18 -6.37 -8.54
CA VAL A 52 7.23 -5.78 -9.48
C VAL A 52 6.89 -4.35 -9.06
N HIS A 53 6.47 -4.18 -7.81
CA HIS A 53 6.01 -2.90 -7.26
C HIS A 53 7.00 -2.28 -6.26
N TYR A 54 7.85 -3.10 -5.65
CA TYR A 54 8.85 -2.69 -4.67
C TYR A 54 10.03 -3.68 -4.63
N ILE A 55 11.15 -3.27 -4.03
CA ILE A 55 12.30 -4.14 -3.77
C ILE A 55 12.17 -4.72 -2.37
N PRO A 56 12.09 -6.06 -2.23
CA PRO A 56 11.91 -6.67 -0.93
C PRO A 56 13.18 -6.62 -0.09
N LEU A 57 13.03 -6.27 1.17
CA LEU A 57 14.03 -6.39 2.22
C LEU A 57 13.74 -7.62 3.06
N ASN A 58 14.78 -8.25 3.58
CA ASN A 58 14.62 -9.35 4.53
C ASN A 58 14.14 -8.83 5.92
N GLU A 59 13.68 -9.76 6.75
CA GLU A 59 13.11 -9.41 8.05
C GLU A 59 14.13 -8.73 8.99
N ASN A 60 15.40 -9.07 8.87
CA ASN A 60 16.48 -8.53 9.70
C ASN A 60 17.13 -7.27 9.11
N LEU A 61 16.69 -6.82 7.94
CA LEU A 61 17.24 -5.67 7.22
C LEU A 61 18.74 -5.76 6.93
N THR A 62 19.29 -6.96 6.89
CA THR A 62 20.72 -7.19 6.66
C THR A 62 21.13 -7.07 5.20
N ASP A 63 20.17 -7.05 4.28
CA ASP A 63 20.37 -7.00 2.84
C ASP A 63 20.17 -5.58 2.22
N VAL A 64 19.99 -4.57 3.06
CA VAL A 64 19.76 -3.19 2.59
C VAL A 64 20.89 -2.71 1.67
N GLU A 65 22.14 -2.90 2.07
CA GLU A 65 23.30 -2.48 1.30
C GLU A 65 23.39 -3.22 -0.04
N GLU A 66 23.16 -4.53 -0.04
CA GLU A 66 23.09 -5.35 -1.26
C GLU A 66 22.01 -4.84 -2.22
N LYS A 67 20.81 -4.55 -1.70
CA LYS A 67 19.69 -4.03 -2.50
C LYS A 67 19.97 -2.62 -3.04
N MET A 68 20.63 -1.78 -2.26
CA MET A 68 21.07 -0.46 -2.72
C MET A 68 22.07 -0.58 -3.86
N GLN A 69 23.05 -1.49 -3.75
CA GLN A 69 24.00 -1.73 -4.83
C GLN A 69 23.31 -2.27 -6.08
N TRP A 70 22.36 -3.18 -5.91
CA TRP A 70 21.55 -3.68 -7.03
C TRP A 70 20.82 -2.56 -7.77
N ILE A 71 20.21 -1.58 -7.04
CA ILE A 71 19.53 -0.42 -7.64
C ILE A 71 20.51 0.41 -8.48
N ILE A 72 21.74 0.60 -8.00
CA ILE A 72 22.77 1.35 -8.72
C ILE A 72 23.15 0.63 -10.01
N ASP A 73 23.35 -0.68 -9.94
CA ASP A 73 23.80 -1.50 -11.08
C ASP A 73 22.68 -1.75 -12.10
N ASN A 74 21.41 -1.70 -11.66
CA ASN A 74 20.22 -2.01 -12.46
C ASN A 74 19.25 -0.84 -12.55
N ASP A 75 19.74 0.36 -12.76
CA ASP A 75 18.97 1.62 -12.70
C ASP A 75 17.68 1.58 -13.55
N ARG A 76 17.73 1.03 -14.76
CA ARG A 76 16.56 0.92 -15.63
C ARG A 76 15.46 0.03 -15.04
N GLU A 77 15.83 -1.09 -14.43
CA GLU A 77 14.83 -2.00 -13.82
C GLU A 77 14.29 -1.40 -12.52
N ALA A 78 15.13 -0.75 -11.73
CA ALA A 78 14.68 0.00 -10.55
C ALA A 78 13.65 1.08 -10.92
N GLN A 79 13.87 1.83 -12.01
CA GLN A 79 12.91 2.79 -12.53
C GLN A 79 11.58 2.13 -12.95
N ARG A 80 11.63 0.96 -13.57
CA ARG A 80 10.41 0.21 -13.95
C ARG A 80 9.62 -0.24 -12.73
N ILE A 81 10.30 -0.72 -11.69
CA ILE A 81 9.68 -1.10 -10.42
C ILE A 81 9.01 0.12 -9.78
N ALA A 82 9.73 1.25 -9.70
CA ALA A 82 9.19 2.50 -9.16
C ALA A 82 7.95 2.97 -9.95
N TYR A 83 8.00 2.87 -11.27
CA TYR A 83 6.88 3.24 -12.13
C TYR A 83 5.65 2.35 -11.90
N ARG A 84 5.81 1.03 -11.83
CA ARG A 84 4.72 0.09 -11.54
C ARG A 84 4.12 0.35 -10.15
N GLY A 85 4.94 0.59 -9.14
CA GLY A 85 4.47 0.99 -7.80
C GLY A 85 3.65 2.28 -7.84
N SER A 86 4.09 3.29 -8.62
CA SER A 86 3.35 4.53 -8.78
C SER A 86 2.02 4.35 -9.52
N LEU A 87 1.97 3.47 -10.51
CA LEU A 87 0.74 3.13 -11.22
C LEU A 87 -0.28 2.47 -10.29
N TRP A 88 0.15 1.58 -9.40
CA TRP A 88 -0.72 0.97 -8.39
C TRP A 88 -1.48 2.03 -7.58
N ILE A 89 -0.75 2.98 -7.01
CA ILE A 89 -1.36 4.04 -6.21
C ILE A 89 -2.19 5.01 -7.07
N LYS A 90 -1.72 5.34 -8.27
CA LYS A 90 -2.48 6.20 -9.18
C LYS A 90 -3.81 5.58 -9.59
N ASP A 91 -3.85 4.29 -9.84
CA ASP A 91 -5.07 3.58 -10.18
C ASP A 91 -6.07 3.61 -9.03
N LEU A 92 -5.61 3.36 -7.80
CA LEU A 92 -6.46 3.43 -6.61
C LEU A 92 -7.05 4.82 -6.34
N PHE A 93 -6.28 5.90 -6.57
CA PHE A 93 -6.72 7.25 -6.24
C PHE A 93 -7.39 8.00 -7.38
N PHE A 94 -6.91 7.82 -8.61
CA PHE A 94 -7.23 8.70 -9.74
C PHE A 94 -7.93 7.98 -10.88
N HIS A 95 -8.18 6.67 -10.77
CA HIS A 95 -8.97 5.98 -11.77
C HIS A 95 -10.38 6.58 -11.83
N PRO A 96 -10.96 6.82 -13.02
CA PRO A 96 -12.25 7.49 -13.17
C PRO A 96 -13.40 6.81 -12.40
N LYS A 97 -13.34 5.49 -12.23
CA LYS A 97 -14.36 4.70 -11.50
C LYS A 97 -14.16 4.66 -9.99
N THR A 98 -13.02 5.07 -9.47
CA THR A 98 -12.67 4.95 -8.04
C THR A 98 -13.74 5.59 -7.15
N ARG A 99 -14.26 6.73 -7.55
CA ARG A 99 -15.29 7.44 -6.77
C ARG A 99 -16.61 6.66 -6.66
N ASP A 100 -17.02 6.01 -7.74
CA ASP A 100 -18.26 5.24 -7.76
C ASP A 100 -18.09 3.90 -7.06
N GLU A 101 -16.96 3.24 -7.24
CA GLU A 101 -16.60 2.02 -6.51
C GLU A 101 -16.51 2.27 -5.01
N THR A 102 -15.91 3.37 -4.58
CA THR A 102 -15.86 3.78 -3.16
C THR A 102 -17.26 3.96 -2.59
N LYS A 103 -18.18 4.60 -3.32
CA LYS A 103 -19.57 4.75 -2.88
C LYS A 103 -20.27 3.41 -2.73
N LEU A 104 -20.07 2.49 -3.67
CA LEU A 104 -20.65 1.15 -3.61
C LEU A 104 -20.16 0.39 -2.37
N ILE A 105 -18.85 0.43 -2.10
CA ILE A 105 -18.25 -0.20 -0.93
C ILE A 105 -18.82 0.40 0.37
N LEU A 106 -18.85 1.73 0.49
CA LEU A 106 -19.39 2.41 1.67
C LEU A 106 -20.88 2.09 1.90
N ASN A 107 -21.68 2.06 0.84
CA ASN A 107 -23.10 1.71 0.94
C ASN A 107 -23.28 0.25 1.40
N GLU A 108 -22.48 -0.67 0.88
CA GLU A 108 -22.52 -2.08 1.29
C GLU A 108 -22.06 -2.26 2.75
N MET A 109 -21.03 -1.55 3.17
CA MET A 109 -20.59 -1.55 4.57
C MET A 109 -21.71 -1.04 5.49
N ALA A 110 -22.35 0.09 5.15
CA ALA A 110 -23.45 0.65 5.92
C ALA A 110 -24.64 -0.31 5.99
N ARG A 111 -24.98 -0.96 4.87
CA ARG A 111 -26.06 -1.96 4.80
C ARG A 111 -25.77 -3.16 5.72
N ARG A 112 -24.57 -3.71 5.68
CA ARG A 112 -24.17 -4.83 6.55
C ARG A 112 -24.20 -4.43 8.02
N TYR A 113 -23.69 -3.26 8.34
CA TYR A 113 -23.70 -2.72 9.70
C TYR A 113 -25.14 -2.59 10.21
N SER A 114 -26.03 -1.93 9.46
CA SER A 114 -27.43 -1.75 9.84
C SER A 114 -28.16 -3.09 10.04
N ASN A 115 -27.96 -4.04 9.16
CA ASN A 115 -28.58 -5.36 9.27
C ASN A 115 -28.13 -6.10 10.52
N HIS A 116 -26.82 -6.02 10.85
CA HIS A 116 -26.28 -6.68 12.03
C HIS A 116 -26.83 -6.08 13.33
N PHE A 117 -26.83 -4.76 13.44
CA PHE A 117 -27.28 -4.08 14.65
C PHE A 117 -28.81 -4.00 14.78
N ALA A 118 -29.56 -3.87 13.68
CA ALA A 118 -31.01 -3.92 13.72
C ALA A 118 -31.53 -5.28 14.22
N ALA A 119 -30.93 -6.37 13.78
CA ALA A 119 -31.26 -7.71 14.27
C ALA A 119 -30.95 -7.86 15.77
N SER A 120 -29.87 -7.28 16.27
CA SER A 120 -29.54 -7.29 17.70
C SER A 120 -30.52 -6.50 18.57
N LEU A 121 -31.03 -5.38 18.06
CA LEU A 121 -32.02 -4.55 18.75
C LEU A 121 -33.38 -5.28 18.89
N VAL A 122 -33.81 -6.02 17.89
CA VAL A 122 -35.05 -6.80 17.94
C VAL A 122 -34.96 -7.87 19.03
N LEU A 123 -33.84 -8.56 19.16
CA LEU A 123 -33.64 -9.58 20.21
C LEU A 123 -33.67 -8.99 21.65
N VAL A 124 -33.24 -7.75 21.82
CA VAL A 124 -33.27 -7.06 23.13
C VAL A 124 -34.69 -6.59 23.49
N THR A 125 -35.52 -6.24 22.51
CA THR A 125 -36.91 -5.79 22.75
C THR A 125 -37.90 -6.94 22.95
N GLU A 126 -37.57 -8.18 22.53
CA GLU A 126 -38.40 -9.36 22.75
C GLU A 126 -38.07 -10.12 24.02
N SER A 127 -37.03 -9.74 24.74
CA SER A 127 -36.62 -10.30 26.03
C SER A 127 -37.05 -9.41 27.18
#